data_2614dbc8ee8eb8f850531aea8e038e4c
#
_entry.id   2614dbc8ee8eb8f850531aea8e038e4c
#
_cell.length_a   1.000
_cell.length_b   1.000
_cell.length_c   1.000
_cell.angle_alpha   90.00
_cell.angle_beta   90.00
_cell.angle_gamma   90.00
#
_symmetry.space_group_name_H-M   'P 1'
#
loop_
_entity.id
_entity.type
_entity.pdbx_description
1 polymer ?
#
loop_
_entity_poly.entity_id
_entity_poly.type
_entity_poly.pdbx_seq_one_letter_code
_entity_poly.pdbx_strand_id
1 'polypeptide(L)'
;MTGGTGLVGTHLLRQLVSEGRKVKALYRSAFPAFLTKEEIQKIEWVKGDVLDAHALFHSLDGIQQVYHAAALVSFNPYRKKELFKINIEGTANVVNASIESGVKKIVHVSSVSAMGRLRVNTPIDETMFWTPETSNSNYGQSKYLSELEVWRGIGEGLKGVIVNPSLILGASDWEVSSSKMFKSAYDEFPWFTEGGGGFVDVRDVAKAMVTFMDADISGERFIVSAENRYYKDVFTRMANEFGKQPPRKKVSPFLAGLVWRIEWLKSILAKKEPLLTRETARTGQVMVEFNNEKLKRFLPSFQYTPIDQSIKDVCKELLKRYETH
;
A
#
# COMPACT_ATOMS: atom_id res chain seq x y z
N MET A 1 13.99 -0.98 9.33
CA MET A 1 12.74 -0.86 8.54
C MET A 1 12.77 0.41 7.71
N THR A 2 12.30 0.37 6.44
CA THR A 2 12.08 1.55 5.60
C THR A 2 10.59 1.81 5.42
N GLY A 3 10.20 3.07 5.16
CA GLY A 3 8.78 3.44 5.01
C GLY A 3 7.98 3.45 6.32
N GLY A 4 8.65 3.52 7.47
CA GLY A 4 8.03 3.53 8.81
C GLY A 4 7.04 4.68 9.04
N THR A 5 7.15 5.75 8.28
CA THR A 5 6.28 6.93 8.38
C THR A 5 5.01 6.86 7.52
N GLY A 6 4.89 5.85 6.65
CA GLY A 6 3.71 5.62 5.83
C GLY A 6 2.62 4.81 6.55
N LEU A 7 1.45 4.64 5.90
CA LEU A 7 0.30 3.93 6.47
C LEU A 7 0.66 2.52 6.95
N VAL A 8 1.18 1.65 6.07
CA VAL A 8 1.57 0.28 6.43
C VAL A 8 2.70 0.29 7.47
N GLY A 9 3.70 1.16 7.25
CA GLY A 9 4.85 1.22 8.13
C GLY A 9 4.52 1.61 9.57
N THR A 10 3.62 2.57 9.76
CA THR A 10 3.16 3.00 11.09
C THR A 10 2.49 1.85 11.85
N HIS A 11 1.61 1.10 11.20
CA HIS A 11 0.92 -0.03 11.82
C HIS A 11 1.87 -1.21 12.08
N LEU A 12 2.82 -1.45 11.16
CA LEU A 12 3.85 -2.46 11.38
C LEU A 12 4.77 -2.10 12.55
N LEU A 13 5.21 -0.84 12.66
CA LEU A 13 6.00 -0.37 13.81
C LEU A 13 5.26 -0.55 15.12
N ARG A 14 3.97 -0.17 15.16
CA ARG A 14 3.12 -0.38 16.34
C ARG A 14 3.07 -1.84 16.75
N GLN A 15 2.86 -2.76 15.81
CA GLN A 15 2.84 -4.19 16.09
C GLN A 15 4.19 -4.68 16.61
N LEU A 16 5.30 -4.36 15.93
CA LEU A 16 6.64 -4.80 16.33
C LEU A 16 7.01 -4.30 17.74
N VAL A 17 6.67 -3.04 18.05
CA VAL A 17 6.88 -2.45 19.40
C VAL A 17 6.02 -3.14 20.44
N SER A 18 4.74 -3.45 20.13
CA SER A 18 3.85 -4.16 21.06
C SER A 18 4.32 -5.60 21.35
N GLU A 19 4.99 -6.23 20.39
CA GLU A 19 5.61 -7.54 20.54
C GLU A 19 7.00 -7.49 21.25
N GLY A 20 7.44 -6.31 21.67
CA GLY A 20 8.73 -6.11 22.36
C GLY A 20 9.96 -6.25 21.43
N ARG A 21 9.79 -6.17 20.12
CA ARG A 21 10.91 -6.28 19.16
C ARG A 21 11.73 -4.99 19.14
N LYS A 22 13.05 -5.13 19.05
CA LYS A 22 13.94 -3.98 18.81
C LYS A 22 13.84 -3.57 17.34
N VAL A 23 13.51 -2.32 17.10
CA VAL A 23 13.26 -1.81 15.74
C VAL A 23 14.10 -0.57 15.47
N LYS A 24 14.84 -0.61 14.36
CA LYS A 24 15.49 0.56 13.75
C LYS A 24 14.67 0.99 12.53
N ALA A 25 14.23 2.24 12.46
CA ALA A 25 13.35 2.75 11.40
C ALA A 25 13.93 3.99 10.72
N LEU A 26 13.94 3.99 9.37
CA LEU A 26 14.32 5.17 8.60
C LEU A 26 13.17 6.19 8.54
N TYR A 27 13.53 7.48 8.68
CA TYR A 27 12.64 8.60 8.43
C TYR A 27 13.36 9.70 7.63
N ARG A 28 12.62 10.47 6.83
CA ARG A 28 13.20 11.56 6.02
C ARG A 28 13.07 12.93 6.69
N SER A 29 11.87 13.30 7.10
CA SER A 29 11.57 14.65 7.58
C SER A 29 10.82 14.69 8.91
N ALA A 30 9.86 13.81 9.14
CA ALA A 30 9.02 13.82 10.34
C ALA A 30 8.72 12.39 10.80
N PHE A 31 8.40 12.22 12.07
CA PHE A 31 7.91 10.99 12.65
C PHE A 31 6.45 10.75 12.26
N PRO A 32 5.98 9.49 12.28
CA PRO A 32 4.58 9.18 11.95
C PRO A 32 3.64 9.83 12.98
N ALA A 33 2.69 10.62 12.49
CA ALA A 33 1.71 11.30 13.35
C ALA A 33 0.73 10.33 14.06
N PHE A 34 0.68 9.09 13.62
CA PHE A 34 -0.23 8.03 14.13
C PHE A 34 0.44 7.07 15.13
N LEU A 35 1.67 7.32 15.54
CA LEU A 35 2.28 6.66 16.70
C LEU A 35 2.16 7.58 17.94
N THR A 36 2.02 6.96 19.12
CA THR A 36 2.09 7.69 20.39
C THR A 36 3.53 8.08 20.72
N LYS A 37 3.72 9.01 21.66
CA LYS A 37 5.06 9.38 22.11
C LYS A 37 5.83 8.20 22.69
N GLU A 38 5.14 7.32 23.41
CA GLU A 38 5.70 6.11 24.01
C GLU A 38 6.13 5.08 22.93
N GLU A 39 5.34 4.92 21.86
CA GLU A 39 5.71 4.07 20.72
C GLU A 39 6.94 4.63 20.00
N ILE A 40 6.99 5.94 19.76
CA ILE A 40 8.12 6.62 19.10
C ILE A 40 9.41 6.43 19.90
N GLN A 41 9.36 6.53 21.23
CA GLN A 41 10.53 6.38 22.10
C GLN A 41 11.10 4.97 22.13
N LYS A 42 10.31 3.95 21.80
CA LYS A 42 10.74 2.55 21.72
C LYS A 42 11.43 2.17 20.41
N ILE A 43 11.50 3.09 19.46
CA ILE A 43 12.03 2.87 18.12
C ILE A 43 13.34 3.65 17.97
N GLU A 44 14.39 2.99 17.49
CA GLU A 44 15.62 3.67 17.06
C GLU A 44 15.39 4.32 15.69
N TRP A 45 15.32 5.64 15.67
CA TRP A 45 15.09 6.40 14.46
C TRP A 45 16.39 6.84 13.80
N VAL A 46 16.56 6.51 12.52
CA VAL A 46 17.69 6.95 11.71
C VAL A 46 17.20 7.85 10.59
N LYS A 47 17.77 9.05 10.50
CA LYS A 47 17.45 9.95 9.37
C LYS A 47 18.17 9.45 8.12
N GLY A 48 17.43 9.22 7.04
CA GLY A 48 17.97 8.74 5.78
C GLY A 48 16.93 8.64 4.67
N ASP A 49 17.40 8.47 3.44
CA ASP A 49 16.58 8.25 2.25
C ASP A 49 16.98 6.91 1.61
N VAL A 50 16.02 6.20 1.04
CA VAL A 50 16.30 4.95 0.30
C VAL A 50 17.13 5.19 -0.98
N LEU A 51 17.24 6.43 -1.43
CA LEU A 51 18.11 6.84 -2.53
C LEU A 51 19.56 7.11 -2.09
N ASP A 52 19.84 7.15 -0.79
CA ASP A 52 21.18 7.27 -0.24
C ASP A 52 21.72 5.91 0.17
N ALA A 53 22.43 5.25 -0.76
CA ALA A 53 22.99 3.92 -0.56
C ALA A 53 23.99 3.87 0.62
N HIS A 54 24.76 4.94 0.83
CA HIS A 54 25.72 5.01 1.92
C HIS A 54 25.01 5.09 3.29
N ALA A 55 24.00 5.94 3.43
CA ALA A 55 23.20 6.03 4.64
C ALA A 55 22.47 4.69 4.93
N LEU A 56 21.97 4.01 3.89
CA LEU A 56 21.35 2.69 4.03
C LEU A 56 22.33 1.66 4.57
N PHE A 57 23.52 1.55 3.99
CA PHE A 57 24.53 0.60 4.44
C PHE A 57 24.85 0.77 5.93
N HIS A 58 25.12 2.00 6.37
CA HIS A 58 25.37 2.29 7.79
C HIS A 58 24.15 2.03 8.69
N SER A 59 22.94 2.24 8.18
CA SER A 59 21.73 1.98 8.97
C SER A 59 21.44 0.49 9.18
N LEU A 60 22.04 -0.39 8.36
CA LEU A 60 21.86 -1.84 8.43
C LEU A 60 22.90 -2.56 9.29
N ASP A 61 23.83 -1.83 9.88
CA ASP A 61 24.80 -2.44 10.80
C ASP A 61 24.10 -3.18 11.95
N GLY A 62 24.42 -4.47 12.14
CA GLY A 62 23.82 -5.37 13.12
C GLY A 62 22.38 -5.80 12.84
N ILE A 63 21.79 -5.42 11.68
CA ILE A 63 20.42 -5.75 11.31
C ILE A 63 20.35 -7.13 10.64
N GLN A 64 19.46 -7.98 11.14
CA GLN A 64 19.25 -9.32 10.59
C GLN A 64 18.00 -9.43 9.70
N GLN A 65 17.01 -8.57 9.91
CA GLN A 65 15.71 -8.61 9.23
C GLN A 65 15.33 -7.23 8.71
N VAL A 66 14.89 -7.15 7.46
CA VAL A 66 14.50 -5.91 6.82
C VAL A 66 13.03 -5.96 6.39
N TYR A 67 12.24 -4.99 6.85
CA TYR A 67 10.93 -4.69 6.29
C TYR A 67 11.07 -3.49 5.36
N HIS A 68 10.78 -3.70 4.08
CA HIS A 68 10.86 -2.65 3.07
C HIS A 68 9.46 -2.22 2.61
N ALA A 69 8.96 -1.14 3.21
CA ALA A 69 7.66 -0.55 2.88
C ALA A 69 7.78 0.87 2.29
N ALA A 70 9.00 1.38 2.09
CA ALA A 70 9.20 2.68 1.46
C ALA A 70 8.83 2.62 -0.03
N ALA A 71 7.88 3.44 -0.43
CA ALA A 71 7.49 3.62 -1.82
C ALA A 71 6.78 4.97 -2.00
N LEU A 72 6.84 5.50 -3.20
CA LEU A 72 5.97 6.58 -3.63
C LEU A 72 4.72 5.97 -4.28
N VAL A 73 3.54 6.42 -3.85
CA VAL A 73 2.26 6.10 -4.49
C VAL A 73 1.78 7.35 -5.20
N SER A 74 1.79 7.35 -6.52
CA SER A 74 1.30 8.47 -7.32
C SER A 74 0.78 7.97 -8.66
N PHE A 75 -0.37 8.49 -9.06
CA PHE A 75 -0.95 8.31 -10.41
C PHE A 75 -0.76 9.55 -11.28
N ASN A 76 -0.02 10.54 -10.78
CA ASN A 76 0.30 11.77 -11.50
C ASN A 76 1.38 11.50 -12.57
N PRO A 77 1.09 11.67 -13.87
CA PRO A 77 2.05 11.44 -14.94
C PRO A 77 3.34 12.29 -14.81
N TYR A 78 3.23 13.49 -14.23
CA TYR A 78 4.38 14.39 -14.06
C TYR A 78 5.38 13.91 -13.01
N ARG A 79 4.93 13.05 -12.07
CA ARG A 79 5.79 12.45 -11.06
C ARG A 79 6.40 11.11 -11.50
N LYS A 80 6.25 10.72 -12.77
CA LYS A 80 6.73 9.42 -13.27
C LYS A 80 8.22 9.19 -12.97
N LYS A 81 9.08 10.17 -13.27
CA LYS A 81 10.53 10.04 -13.03
C LYS A 81 10.85 9.83 -11.55
N GLU A 82 10.22 10.60 -10.67
CA GLU A 82 10.36 10.49 -9.22
C GLU A 82 9.84 9.15 -8.71
N LEU A 83 8.67 8.72 -9.20
CA LEU A 83 8.04 7.45 -8.89
C LEU A 83 8.96 6.27 -9.20
N PHE A 84 9.53 6.24 -10.41
CA PHE A 84 10.43 5.17 -10.84
C PHE A 84 11.74 5.22 -10.06
N LYS A 85 12.30 6.39 -9.83
CA LYS A 85 13.52 6.54 -9.05
C LYS A 85 13.34 6.01 -7.63
N ILE A 86 12.33 6.45 -6.91
CA ILE A 86 12.10 6.03 -5.52
C ILE A 86 11.77 4.54 -5.43
N ASN A 87 10.86 4.05 -6.28
CA ASN A 87 10.36 2.69 -6.15
C ASN A 87 11.36 1.65 -6.67
N ILE A 88 12.09 1.92 -7.74
CA ILE A 88 13.01 0.95 -8.36
C ILE A 88 14.41 1.11 -7.77
N GLU A 89 15.02 2.29 -7.95
CA GLU A 89 16.40 2.55 -7.47
C GLU A 89 16.47 2.46 -5.94
N GLY A 90 15.45 3.02 -5.24
CA GLY A 90 15.37 2.91 -3.79
C GLY A 90 15.25 1.46 -3.30
N THR A 91 14.50 0.59 -4.01
CA THR A 91 14.42 -0.84 -3.67
C THR A 91 15.74 -1.55 -3.99
N ALA A 92 16.36 -1.25 -5.14
CA ALA A 92 17.68 -1.79 -5.50
C ALA A 92 18.71 -1.47 -4.42
N ASN A 93 18.76 -0.22 -3.95
CA ASN A 93 19.67 0.20 -2.89
C ASN A 93 19.42 -0.55 -1.57
N VAL A 94 18.15 -0.74 -1.17
CA VAL A 94 17.82 -1.50 0.05
C VAL A 94 18.22 -2.96 -0.10
N VAL A 95 18.00 -3.57 -1.27
CA VAL A 95 18.40 -4.96 -1.54
C VAL A 95 19.92 -5.12 -1.50
N ASN A 96 20.66 -4.24 -2.20
CA ASN A 96 22.12 -4.27 -2.22
C ASN A 96 22.70 -4.09 -0.83
N ALA A 97 22.28 -3.06 -0.10
CA ALA A 97 22.71 -2.82 1.26
C ALA A 97 22.37 -4.00 2.20
N SER A 98 21.22 -4.67 1.99
CA SER A 98 20.84 -5.86 2.77
C SER A 98 21.76 -7.04 2.51
N ILE A 99 22.16 -7.27 1.26
CA ILE A 99 23.10 -8.35 0.89
C ILE A 99 24.49 -8.06 1.49
N GLU A 100 25.00 -6.85 1.25
CA GLU A 100 26.32 -6.43 1.72
C GLU A 100 26.47 -6.44 3.25
N SER A 101 25.37 -6.09 3.98
CA SER A 101 25.34 -6.11 5.46
C SER A 101 25.01 -7.48 6.05
N GLY A 102 24.85 -8.53 5.24
CA GLY A 102 24.55 -9.88 5.74
C GLY A 102 23.14 -10.03 6.36
N VAL A 103 22.18 -9.23 5.91
CA VAL A 103 20.78 -9.38 6.32
C VAL A 103 20.27 -10.76 5.96
N LYS A 104 19.62 -11.42 6.90
CA LYS A 104 19.14 -12.80 6.72
C LYS A 104 17.87 -12.88 5.90
N LYS A 105 16.97 -11.90 6.07
CA LYS A 105 15.67 -11.92 5.40
C LYS A 105 15.09 -10.54 5.17
N ILE A 106 14.43 -10.36 4.01
CA ILE A 106 13.67 -9.18 3.65
C ILE A 106 12.19 -9.52 3.43
N VAL A 107 11.28 -8.69 3.93
CA VAL A 107 9.85 -8.69 3.53
C VAL A 107 9.56 -7.36 2.85
N HIS A 108 9.19 -7.44 1.56
CA HIS A 108 8.93 -6.27 0.73
C HIS A 108 7.43 -6.05 0.52
N VAL A 109 6.97 -4.81 0.71
CA VAL A 109 5.60 -4.39 0.40
C VAL A 109 5.53 -3.92 -1.05
N SER A 110 4.94 -4.75 -1.91
CA SER A 110 4.57 -4.40 -3.27
C SER A 110 3.11 -3.93 -3.36
N SER A 111 2.37 -4.37 -4.35
CA SER A 111 0.95 -4.08 -4.56
C SER A 111 0.36 -5.08 -5.54
N VAL A 112 -0.94 -5.35 -5.46
CA VAL A 112 -1.67 -6.07 -6.53
C VAL A 112 -1.58 -5.35 -7.88
N SER A 113 -1.23 -4.07 -7.91
CA SER A 113 -1.00 -3.32 -9.15
C SER A 113 0.24 -3.80 -9.91
N ALA A 114 1.15 -4.53 -9.28
CA ALA A 114 2.30 -5.17 -9.91
C ALA A 114 1.94 -6.49 -10.63
N MET A 115 0.72 -6.99 -10.42
CA MET A 115 0.24 -8.22 -11.06
C MET A 115 -0.23 -7.96 -12.49
N GLY A 116 -0.09 -8.96 -13.35
CA GLY A 116 -0.71 -8.99 -14.67
C GLY A 116 -2.22 -9.27 -14.60
N ARG A 117 -2.90 -9.01 -15.71
CA ARG A 117 -4.32 -9.30 -15.90
C ARG A 117 -4.51 -10.15 -17.16
N LEU A 118 -3.90 -11.32 -17.15
CA LEU A 118 -3.79 -12.16 -18.36
C LEU A 118 -5.07 -12.88 -18.73
N ARG A 119 -6.04 -13.00 -17.81
CA ARG A 119 -7.27 -13.75 -18.01
C ARG A 119 -8.48 -12.84 -17.79
N VAL A 120 -9.36 -12.84 -18.77
CA VAL A 120 -10.64 -12.12 -18.67
C VAL A 120 -11.58 -12.89 -17.74
N ASN A 121 -12.27 -12.17 -16.85
CA ASN A 121 -13.25 -12.73 -15.89
C ASN A 121 -12.70 -13.84 -14.98
N THR A 122 -11.41 -13.78 -14.66
CA THR A 122 -10.79 -14.69 -13.70
C THR A 122 -10.16 -13.84 -12.59
N PRO A 123 -10.33 -14.19 -11.30
CA PRO A 123 -9.66 -13.52 -10.21
C PRO A 123 -8.13 -13.52 -10.40
N ILE A 124 -7.50 -12.40 -10.15
CA ILE A 124 -6.05 -12.25 -10.26
C ILE A 124 -5.39 -13.06 -9.15
N ASP A 125 -4.42 -13.87 -9.51
CA ASP A 125 -3.59 -14.67 -8.61
C ASP A 125 -2.08 -14.39 -8.80
N GLU A 126 -1.25 -14.97 -7.95
CA GLU A 126 0.19 -14.78 -7.94
C GLU A 126 0.91 -15.37 -9.16
N THR A 127 0.24 -16.18 -9.99
CA THR A 127 0.80 -16.74 -11.24
C THR A 127 0.72 -15.76 -12.40
N MET A 128 -0.02 -14.66 -12.27
CA MET A 128 -0.20 -13.67 -13.31
C MET A 128 0.93 -12.65 -13.30
N PHE A 129 1.85 -12.77 -14.25
CA PHE A 129 2.95 -11.82 -14.41
C PHE A 129 2.49 -10.55 -15.13
N TRP A 130 3.09 -9.44 -14.74
CA TRP A 130 2.87 -8.17 -15.39
C TRP A 130 3.39 -8.19 -16.83
N THR A 131 2.61 -7.64 -17.77
CA THR A 131 3.03 -7.38 -19.13
C THR A 131 2.64 -5.96 -19.55
N PRO A 132 3.30 -5.33 -20.53
CA PRO A 132 2.98 -3.98 -20.99
C PRO A 132 1.52 -3.81 -21.42
N GLU A 133 0.88 -4.89 -21.91
CA GLU A 133 -0.51 -4.90 -22.39
C GLU A 133 -1.52 -4.95 -21.22
N THR A 134 -1.11 -5.46 -20.07
CA THR A 134 -2.03 -5.76 -18.96
C THR A 134 -2.08 -4.70 -17.89
N SER A 135 -1.11 -3.78 -17.83
CA SER A 135 -1.10 -2.67 -16.89
C SER A 135 -0.71 -1.38 -17.60
N ASN A 136 -1.60 -0.38 -17.52
CA ASN A 136 -1.36 0.96 -18.07
C ASN A 136 -0.87 1.96 -17.01
N SER A 137 -0.61 1.49 -15.77
CA SER A 137 -0.26 2.35 -14.64
C SER A 137 1.25 2.48 -14.47
N ASN A 138 1.73 3.73 -14.44
CA ASN A 138 3.11 3.99 -14.05
C ASN A 138 3.40 3.45 -12.64
N TYR A 139 2.42 3.53 -11.73
CA TYR A 139 2.55 2.98 -10.40
C TYR A 139 2.69 1.46 -10.43
N GLY A 140 1.80 0.75 -11.11
CA GLY A 140 1.88 -0.71 -11.24
C GLY A 140 3.21 -1.16 -11.88
N GLN A 141 3.63 -0.49 -12.96
CA GLN A 141 4.92 -0.74 -13.59
C GLN A 141 6.08 -0.53 -12.61
N SER A 142 6.07 0.57 -11.83
CA SER A 142 7.14 0.84 -10.87
C SER A 142 7.19 -0.21 -9.76
N LYS A 143 6.05 -0.73 -9.31
CA LYS A 143 5.98 -1.80 -8.30
C LYS A 143 6.46 -3.15 -8.87
N TYR A 144 6.05 -3.47 -10.09
CA TYR A 144 6.57 -4.66 -10.78
C TYR A 144 8.10 -4.62 -10.92
N LEU A 145 8.64 -3.50 -11.41
CA LEU A 145 10.09 -3.35 -11.55
C LEU A 145 10.84 -3.37 -10.20
N SER A 146 10.22 -2.83 -9.14
CA SER A 146 10.79 -2.96 -7.80
C SER A 146 10.75 -4.40 -7.27
N GLU A 147 9.71 -5.19 -7.61
CA GLU A 147 9.73 -6.63 -7.31
C GLU A 147 10.89 -7.36 -7.98
N LEU A 148 11.23 -7.01 -9.23
CA LEU A 148 12.35 -7.62 -9.93
C LEU A 148 13.68 -7.41 -9.19
N GLU A 149 13.87 -6.25 -8.54
CA GLU A 149 15.05 -6.01 -7.69
C GLU A 149 15.06 -6.94 -6.46
N VAL A 150 13.90 -7.18 -5.85
CA VAL A 150 13.81 -8.12 -4.74
C VAL A 150 14.05 -9.56 -5.21
N TRP A 151 13.48 -9.95 -6.35
CA TRP A 151 13.73 -11.26 -6.98
C TRP A 151 15.22 -11.46 -7.33
N ARG A 152 15.88 -10.40 -7.81
CA ARG A 152 17.34 -10.42 -8.05
C ARG A 152 18.07 -10.71 -6.75
N GLY A 153 17.78 -9.98 -5.67
CA GLY A 153 18.40 -10.21 -4.36
C GLY A 153 18.16 -11.62 -3.83
N ILE A 154 16.97 -12.18 -4.05
CA ILE A 154 16.68 -13.58 -3.70
C ILE A 154 17.55 -14.54 -4.52
N GLY A 155 17.71 -14.30 -5.82
CA GLY A 155 18.60 -15.05 -6.69
C GLY A 155 20.08 -14.97 -6.28
N GLU A 156 20.49 -13.89 -5.62
CA GLU A 156 21.82 -13.67 -5.05
C GLU A 156 21.97 -14.25 -3.61
N GLY A 157 20.94 -14.91 -3.08
CA GLY A 157 20.99 -15.62 -1.80
C GLY A 157 20.32 -14.94 -0.61
N LEU A 158 19.76 -13.73 -0.76
CA LEU A 158 18.96 -13.08 0.27
C LEU A 158 17.63 -13.81 0.43
N LYS A 159 17.29 -14.33 1.61
CA LYS A 159 15.92 -14.82 1.83
C LYS A 159 14.92 -13.67 1.70
N GLY A 160 13.82 -13.85 0.97
CA GLY A 160 12.86 -12.77 0.76
C GLY A 160 11.43 -13.26 0.51
N VAL A 161 10.47 -12.44 0.95
CA VAL A 161 9.05 -12.59 0.66
C VAL A 161 8.49 -11.25 0.19
N ILE A 162 7.63 -11.30 -0.82
CA ILE A 162 6.92 -10.13 -1.34
C ILE A 162 5.45 -10.23 -0.94
N VAL A 163 4.91 -9.17 -0.35
CA VAL A 163 3.47 -9.05 -0.10
C VAL A 163 2.86 -8.07 -1.10
N ASN A 164 1.75 -8.44 -1.71
CA ASN A 164 1.00 -7.66 -2.69
C ASN A 164 -0.37 -7.28 -2.10
N PRO A 165 -0.45 -6.24 -1.28
CA PRO A 165 -1.73 -5.82 -0.74
C PRO A 165 -2.66 -5.31 -1.84
N SER A 166 -3.96 -5.59 -1.70
CA SER A 166 -5.03 -4.90 -2.41
C SER A 166 -5.24 -3.49 -1.83
N LEU A 167 -6.40 -2.87 -1.98
CA LEU A 167 -6.66 -1.55 -1.43
C LEU A 167 -6.66 -1.62 0.09
N ILE A 168 -5.68 -0.96 0.72
CA ILE A 168 -5.46 -1.03 2.17
C ILE A 168 -6.35 0.00 2.87
N LEU A 169 -7.19 -0.45 3.81
CA LEU A 169 -7.97 0.40 4.69
C LEU A 169 -7.23 0.63 6.01
N GLY A 170 -7.06 1.89 6.38
CA GLY A 170 -6.38 2.27 7.63
C GLY A 170 -6.45 3.77 7.88
N ALA A 171 -6.38 4.15 9.15
CA ALA A 171 -6.36 5.55 9.54
C ALA A 171 -4.98 6.18 9.30
N SER A 172 -4.97 7.29 8.57
CA SER A 172 -3.83 8.17 8.37
C SER A 172 -4.32 9.61 8.21
N ASP A 173 -3.47 10.55 7.85
CA ASP A 173 -3.91 11.88 7.50
C ASP A 173 -4.99 11.85 6.42
N TRP A 174 -6.04 12.70 6.55
CA TRP A 174 -7.17 12.78 5.63
C TRP A 174 -6.78 12.96 4.16
N GLU A 175 -5.66 13.64 3.92
CA GLU A 175 -5.18 13.95 2.57
C GLU A 175 -4.23 12.89 2.00
N VAL A 176 -3.97 11.80 2.75
CA VAL A 176 -2.98 10.80 2.37
C VAL A 176 -3.59 9.41 2.25
N SER A 177 -3.10 8.63 1.30
CA SER A 177 -3.44 7.20 1.14
C SER A 177 -4.95 6.93 1.02
N SER A 178 -5.40 5.82 1.58
CA SER A 178 -6.81 5.41 1.62
C SER A 178 -7.68 6.30 2.52
N SER A 179 -7.09 7.09 3.42
CA SER A 179 -7.87 8.05 4.23
C SER A 179 -8.61 9.07 3.38
N LYS A 180 -8.14 9.38 2.16
CA LYS A 180 -8.90 10.18 1.19
C LYS A 180 -10.27 9.58 0.83
N MET A 181 -10.40 8.26 0.82
CA MET A 181 -11.69 7.60 0.61
C MET A 181 -12.64 7.88 1.77
N PHE A 182 -12.13 7.74 3.00
CA PHE A 182 -12.91 8.05 4.21
C PHE A 182 -13.28 9.53 4.26
N LYS A 183 -12.35 10.43 3.90
CA LYS A 183 -12.66 11.85 3.77
C LYS A 183 -13.76 12.12 2.75
N SER A 184 -13.70 11.50 1.58
CA SER A 184 -14.74 11.66 0.56
C SER A 184 -16.11 11.19 1.05
N ALA A 185 -16.17 10.12 1.83
CA ALA A 185 -17.42 9.65 2.45
C ALA A 185 -17.90 10.60 3.56
N TYR A 186 -17.00 11.14 4.36
CA TYR A 186 -17.30 12.15 5.40
C TYR A 186 -17.81 13.45 4.81
N ASP A 187 -17.23 13.89 3.67
CA ASP A 187 -17.63 15.10 2.92
C ASP A 187 -18.88 14.86 2.03
N GLU A 188 -19.54 13.70 2.18
CA GLU A 188 -20.76 13.34 1.44
C GLU A 188 -20.61 13.41 -0.08
N PHE A 189 -19.45 12.97 -0.63
CA PHE A 189 -19.22 12.96 -2.07
C PHE A 189 -20.31 12.15 -2.79
N PRO A 190 -21.13 12.78 -3.66
CA PRO A 190 -22.39 12.18 -4.09
C PRO A 190 -22.24 11.13 -5.20
N TRP A 191 -21.05 10.96 -5.78
CA TRP A 191 -20.84 10.14 -6.97
C TRP A 191 -20.23 8.78 -6.65
N PHE A 192 -20.68 7.74 -7.36
CA PHE A 192 -20.09 6.40 -7.29
C PHE A 192 -19.91 5.79 -8.68
N THR A 193 -18.99 4.81 -8.78
CA THR A 193 -18.76 3.96 -9.95
C THR A 193 -19.25 2.54 -9.66
N GLU A 194 -19.51 1.75 -10.71
CA GLU A 194 -19.96 0.35 -10.58
C GLU A 194 -18.81 -0.65 -10.46
N GLY A 195 -17.57 -0.18 -10.48
CA GLY A 195 -16.43 -1.04 -10.29
C GLY A 195 -16.20 -1.41 -8.83
N GLY A 196 -15.21 -2.24 -8.64
CA GLY A 196 -14.80 -2.73 -7.33
C GLY A 196 -13.41 -3.33 -7.37
N GLY A 197 -12.99 -3.86 -6.25
CA GLY A 197 -11.69 -4.50 -6.12
C GLY A 197 -11.53 -5.20 -4.79
N GLY A 198 -10.31 -5.67 -4.54
CA GLY A 198 -9.94 -6.23 -3.25
C GLY A 198 -9.69 -5.15 -2.21
N PHE A 199 -10.05 -5.45 -0.97
CA PHE A 199 -9.80 -4.63 0.19
C PHE A 199 -9.14 -5.43 1.30
N VAL A 200 -8.31 -4.77 2.11
CA VAL A 200 -7.64 -5.38 3.25
C VAL A 200 -7.42 -4.34 4.36
N ASP A 201 -7.52 -4.78 5.61
CA ASP A 201 -7.16 -3.96 6.76
C ASP A 201 -5.63 -3.77 6.83
N VAL A 202 -5.17 -2.59 7.15
CA VAL A 202 -3.74 -2.30 7.31
C VAL A 202 -3.08 -3.15 8.39
N ARG A 203 -3.83 -3.52 9.44
CA ARG A 203 -3.35 -4.40 10.52
C ARG A 203 -3.08 -5.81 10.00
N ASP A 204 -3.90 -6.30 9.06
CA ASP A 204 -3.71 -7.61 8.45
C ASP A 204 -2.50 -7.63 7.52
N VAL A 205 -2.21 -6.51 6.82
CA VAL A 205 -0.98 -6.36 6.05
C VAL A 205 0.24 -6.41 6.97
N ALA A 206 0.23 -5.66 8.07
CA ALA A 206 1.31 -5.69 9.06
C ALA A 206 1.49 -7.08 9.67
N LYS A 207 0.40 -7.74 10.07
CA LYS A 207 0.38 -9.11 10.60
C LYS A 207 0.95 -10.11 9.59
N ALA A 208 0.56 -10.03 8.32
CA ALA A 208 1.09 -10.90 7.27
C ALA A 208 2.61 -10.71 7.11
N MET A 209 3.08 -9.45 7.11
CA MET A 209 4.50 -9.15 7.03
C MET A 209 5.30 -9.74 8.19
N VAL A 210 4.80 -9.61 9.42
CA VAL A 210 5.46 -10.18 10.61
C VAL A 210 5.45 -11.70 10.54
N THR A 211 4.31 -12.30 10.20
CA THR A 211 4.20 -13.76 10.09
C THR A 211 5.13 -14.31 9.01
N PHE A 212 5.23 -13.66 7.85
CA PHE A 212 6.16 -14.08 6.80
C PHE A 212 7.63 -13.86 7.18
N MET A 213 7.93 -12.83 7.97
CA MET A 213 9.30 -12.63 8.46
C MET A 213 9.76 -13.77 9.36
N ASP A 214 8.87 -14.24 10.22
CA ASP A 214 9.16 -15.29 11.21
C ASP A 214 9.08 -16.71 10.63
N ALA A 215 8.28 -16.92 9.59
CA ALA A 215 8.14 -18.22 8.94
C ALA A 215 9.38 -18.59 8.09
N ASP A 216 9.68 -19.87 7.96
CA ASP A 216 10.73 -20.34 7.02
C ASP A 216 10.20 -20.45 5.57
N ILE A 217 9.72 -19.30 5.07
CA ILE A 217 9.20 -19.13 3.70
C ILE A 217 10.09 -18.10 3.00
N SER A 218 10.55 -18.41 1.80
CA SER A 218 11.37 -17.52 0.97
C SER A 218 11.14 -17.81 -0.50
N GLY A 219 11.41 -16.83 -1.37
CA GLY A 219 11.25 -16.99 -2.82
C GLY A 219 9.78 -17.01 -3.26
N GLU A 220 8.91 -16.35 -2.50
CA GLU A 220 7.47 -16.35 -2.74
C GLU A 220 6.89 -14.94 -2.72
N ARG A 221 5.79 -14.75 -3.46
CA ARG A 221 4.93 -13.57 -3.33
C ARG A 221 3.50 -13.97 -2.97
N PHE A 222 2.81 -13.08 -2.26
CA PHE A 222 1.47 -13.35 -1.74
C PHE A 222 0.55 -12.16 -1.92
N ILE A 223 -0.63 -12.38 -2.51
CA ILE A 223 -1.72 -11.43 -2.50
C ILE A 223 -2.29 -11.34 -1.09
N VAL A 224 -2.31 -10.12 -0.53
CA VAL A 224 -2.89 -9.83 0.78
C VAL A 224 -4.17 -9.04 0.56
N SER A 225 -5.30 -9.76 0.43
CA SER A 225 -6.62 -9.21 0.15
C SER A 225 -7.66 -9.98 0.96
N ALA A 226 -8.46 -9.27 1.75
CA ALA A 226 -9.46 -9.91 2.61
C ALA A 226 -10.74 -10.24 1.83
N GLU A 227 -11.33 -9.23 1.18
CA GLU A 227 -12.59 -9.33 0.47
C GLU A 227 -12.58 -8.54 -0.83
N ASN A 228 -13.30 -9.04 -1.85
CA ASN A 228 -13.59 -8.30 -3.07
C ASN A 228 -14.97 -7.62 -2.90
N ARG A 229 -15.01 -6.29 -3.03
CA ARG A 229 -16.22 -5.48 -2.80
C ARG A 229 -16.39 -4.43 -3.88
N TYR A 230 -17.64 -4.04 -4.17
CA TYR A 230 -17.93 -2.87 -4.98
C TYR A 230 -17.57 -1.57 -4.24
N TYR A 231 -17.00 -0.60 -4.96
CA TYR A 231 -16.67 0.71 -4.37
C TYR A 231 -17.90 1.38 -3.76
N LYS A 232 -19.06 1.29 -4.43
CA LYS A 232 -20.33 1.83 -3.91
C LYS A 232 -20.65 1.31 -2.52
N ASP A 233 -20.49 0.00 -2.29
CA ASP A 233 -20.84 -0.63 -1.01
C ASP A 233 -19.90 -0.16 0.09
N VAL A 234 -18.59 -0.11 -0.22
CA VAL A 234 -17.56 0.38 0.71
C VAL A 234 -17.79 1.85 1.09
N PHE A 235 -18.03 2.72 0.11
CA PHE A 235 -18.33 4.14 0.38
C PHE A 235 -19.66 4.33 1.13
N THR A 236 -20.68 3.51 0.82
CA THR A 236 -21.95 3.52 1.55
C THR A 236 -21.72 3.14 3.01
N ARG A 237 -20.93 2.09 3.26
CA ARG A 237 -20.61 1.68 4.62
C ARG A 237 -19.83 2.76 5.37
N MET A 238 -18.81 3.37 4.76
CA MET A 238 -18.04 4.48 5.34
C MET A 238 -18.96 5.67 5.72
N ALA A 239 -19.83 6.09 4.79
CA ALA A 239 -20.76 7.19 5.04
C ALA A 239 -21.71 6.89 6.22
N ASN A 240 -22.26 5.68 6.26
CA ASN A 240 -23.15 5.26 7.35
C ASN A 240 -22.43 5.26 8.73
N GLU A 241 -21.16 4.80 8.79
CA GLU A 241 -20.38 4.82 10.04
C GLU A 241 -20.07 6.26 10.52
N PHE A 242 -19.98 7.22 9.60
CA PHE A 242 -19.85 8.65 9.91
C PHE A 242 -21.19 9.35 10.18
N GLY A 243 -22.34 8.69 10.02
CA GLY A 243 -23.65 9.32 10.08
C GLY A 243 -23.89 10.30 8.91
N LYS A 244 -23.28 10.07 7.76
CA LYS A 244 -23.30 10.91 6.56
C LYS A 244 -24.13 10.28 5.44
N GLN A 245 -24.46 11.10 4.45
CA GLN A 245 -25.23 10.65 3.29
C GLN A 245 -24.37 9.79 2.35
N PRO A 246 -24.81 8.58 1.98
CA PRO A 246 -24.09 7.72 1.05
C PRO A 246 -24.11 8.27 -0.37
N PRO A 247 -23.18 7.85 -1.26
CA PRO A 247 -23.17 8.27 -2.65
C PRO A 247 -24.42 7.80 -3.40
N ARG A 248 -25.06 8.70 -4.14
CA ARG A 248 -26.37 8.46 -4.80
C ARG A 248 -26.31 8.58 -6.32
N LYS A 249 -25.30 9.26 -6.88
CA LYS A 249 -25.20 9.57 -8.30
C LYS A 249 -24.22 8.63 -8.98
N LYS A 250 -24.70 7.85 -9.94
CA LYS A 250 -23.85 6.96 -10.75
C LYS A 250 -23.04 7.78 -11.74
N VAL A 251 -21.73 7.53 -11.79
CA VAL A 251 -20.83 8.06 -12.83
C VAL A 251 -20.88 7.14 -14.03
N SER A 252 -21.43 7.63 -15.16
CA SER A 252 -21.34 6.89 -16.42
C SER A 252 -19.90 6.90 -16.97
N PRO A 253 -19.52 5.91 -17.80
CA PRO A 253 -18.21 5.90 -18.47
C PRO A 253 -17.92 7.17 -19.27
N PHE A 254 -18.95 7.74 -19.91
CA PHE A 254 -18.86 9.00 -20.65
C PHE A 254 -18.52 10.17 -19.72
N LEU A 255 -19.24 10.29 -18.60
CA LEU A 255 -19.00 11.34 -17.60
C LEU A 255 -17.62 11.20 -16.97
N ALA A 256 -17.21 9.97 -16.61
CA ALA A 256 -15.85 9.69 -16.12
C ALA A 256 -14.79 10.12 -17.15
N GLY A 257 -15.07 9.86 -18.45
CA GLY A 257 -14.23 10.27 -19.56
C GLY A 257 -14.11 11.80 -19.71
N LEU A 258 -15.13 12.56 -19.40
CA LEU A 258 -15.11 14.03 -19.42
C LEU A 258 -14.37 14.59 -18.20
N VAL A 259 -14.72 14.09 -17.01
CA VAL A 259 -14.18 14.59 -15.74
C VAL A 259 -12.66 14.41 -15.66
N TRP A 260 -12.09 13.25 -16.06
CA TRP A 260 -10.65 13.08 -16.01
C TRP A 260 -9.89 14.04 -16.94
N ARG A 261 -10.48 14.43 -18.07
CA ARG A 261 -9.87 15.43 -18.98
C ARG A 261 -9.84 16.81 -18.35
N ILE A 262 -10.94 17.19 -17.67
CA ILE A 262 -11.01 18.46 -16.93
C ILE A 262 -10.00 18.47 -15.78
N GLU A 263 -9.94 17.38 -15.02
CA GLU A 263 -8.97 17.24 -13.91
C GLU A 263 -7.51 17.22 -14.40
N TRP A 264 -7.24 16.58 -15.53
CA TRP A 264 -5.95 16.64 -16.18
C TRP A 264 -5.55 18.09 -16.55
N LEU A 265 -6.45 18.85 -17.16
CA LEU A 265 -6.20 20.25 -17.51
C LEU A 265 -5.97 21.11 -16.27
N LYS A 266 -6.79 20.95 -15.23
CA LYS A 266 -6.60 21.62 -13.93
C LYS A 266 -5.26 21.26 -13.29
N SER A 267 -4.86 20.00 -13.36
CA SER A 267 -3.58 19.53 -12.78
C SER A 267 -2.37 20.17 -13.44
N ILE A 268 -2.45 20.42 -14.76
CA ILE A 268 -1.41 21.13 -15.50
C ILE A 268 -1.32 22.58 -15.01
N LEU A 269 -2.47 23.28 -14.93
CA LEU A 269 -2.51 24.69 -14.57
C LEU A 269 -2.15 24.93 -13.10
N ALA A 270 -2.65 24.08 -12.20
CA ALA A 270 -2.48 24.24 -10.76
C ALA A 270 -1.24 23.50 -10.20
N LYS A 271 -0.53 22.68 -11.00
CA LYS A 271 0.56 21.79 -10.57
C LYS A 271 0.20 20.90 -9.38
N LYS A 272 -1.08 20.51 -9.26
CA LYS A 272 -1.61 19.64 -8.19
C LYS A 272 -1.90 18.25 -8.74
N GLU A 273 -1.97 17.26 -7.85
CA GLU A 273 -2.40 15.91 -8.24
C GLU A 273 -3.87 15.93 -8.72
N PRO A 274 -4.18 15.34 -9.89
CA PRO A 274 -5.55 15.25 -10.36
C PRO A 274 -6.37 14.33 -9.45
N LEU A 275 -7.61 14.71 -9.15
CA LEU A 275 -8.54 13.88 -8.38
C LEU A 275 -8.89 12.57 -9.11
N LEU A 276 -8.94 12.64 -10.45
CA LEU A 276 -9.25 11.51 -11.31
C LEU A 276 -8.25 11.48 -12.49
N THR A 277 -7.55 10.36 -12.65
CA THR A 277 -6.70 10.11 -13.80
C THR A 277 -7.45 9.26 -14.84
N ARG A 278 -6.95 9.20 -16.07
CA ARG A 278 -7.52 8.30 -17.11
C ARG A 278 -7.56 6.84 -16.63
N GLU A 279 -6.57 6.43 -15.87
CA GLU A 279 -6.44 5.09 -15.33
C GLU A 279 -7.50 4.81 -14.26
N THR A 280 -7.56 5.66 -13.22
CA THR A 280 -8.54 5.49 -12.14
C THR A 280 -9.98 5.63 -12.65
N ALA A 281 -10.21 6.44 -13.69
CA ALA A 281 -11.49 6.54 -14.37
C ALA A 281 -11.92 5.23 -15.05
N ARG A 282 -10.95 4.48 -15.63
CA ARG A 282 -11.23 3.18 -16.28
C ARG A 282 -11.33 2.05 -15.26
N THR A 283 -10.39 1.95 -14.34
CA THR A 283 -10.38 0.89 -13.32
C THR A 283 -11.56 1.00 -12.36
N GLY A 284 -12.00 2.21 -12.06
CA GLY A 284 -13.18 2.46 -11.23
C GLY A 284 -14.51 1.96 -11.83
N GLN A 285 -14.57 1.59 -13.11
CA GLN A 285 -15.78 1.09 -13.76
C GLN A 285 -15.86 -0.45 -13.84
N VAL A 286 -14.78 -1.15 -13.46
CA VAL A 286 -14.67 -2.60 -13.61
C VAL A 286 -14.47 -3.23 -12.24
N MET A 287 -15.15 -4.36 -12.00
CA MET A 287 -14.85 -5.21 -10.85
C MET A 287 -13.57 -5.98 -11.12
N VAL A 288 -12.59 -5.86 -10.23
CA VAL A 288 -11.33 -6.60 -10.29
C VAL A 288 -11.23 -7.47 -9.05
N GLU A 289 -11.31 -8.76 -9.22
CA GLU A 289 -11.24 -9.71 -8.13
C GLU A 289 -9.82 -10.24 -7.93
N PHE A 290 -9.45 -10.47 -6.69
CA PHE A 290 -8.18 -11.06 -6.29
C PHE A 290 -8.41 -12.35 -5.55
N ASN A 291 -7.57 -13.35 -5.84
CA ASN A 291 -7.56 -14.65 -5.17
C ASN A 291 -6.49 -14.63 -4.06
N ASN A 292 -6.88 -14.91 -2.81
CA ASN A 292 -6.00 -14.94 -1.64
C ASN A 292 -5.73 -16.36 -1.10
N GLU A 293 -6.11 -17.38 -1.85
CA GLU A 293 -6.01 -18.78 -1.42
C GLU A 293 -4.57 -19.24 -1.18
N LYS A 294 -3.60 -18.67 -1.92
CA LYS A 294 -2.18 -19.00 -1.70
C LYS A 294 -1.76 -18.63 -0.29
N LEU A 295 -2.08 -17.43 0.17
CA LEU A 295 -1.75 -17.00 1.54
C LEU A 295 -2.36 -17.94 2.57
N LYS A 296 -3.64 -18.30 2.43
CA LYS A 296 -4.33 -19.21 3.35
C LYS A 296 -3.70 -20.60 3.39
N ARG A 297 -3.21 -21.10 2.25
CA ARG A 297 -2.51 -22.40 2.20
C ARG A 297 -1.16 -22.37 2.94
N PHE A 298 -0.41 -21.28 2.81
CA PHE A 298 0.89 -21.13 3.48
C PHE A 298 0.76 -20.75 4.95
N LEU A 299 -0.30 -20.04 5.30
CA LEU A 299 -0.60 -19.58 6.66
C LEU A 299 -2.04 -19.97 7.05
N PRO A 300 -2.32 -21.26 7.33
CA PRO A 300 -3.69 -21.74 7.57
C PRO A 300 -4.41 -21.10 8.77
N SER A 301 -3.65 -20.65 9.75
CA SER A 301 -4.18 -19.94 10.93
C SER A 301 -4.42 -18.45 10.72
N PHE A 302 -4.02 -17.90 9.55
CA PHE A 302 -4.18 -16.48 9.27
C PHE A 302 -5.63 -16.15 9.00
N GLN A 303 -6.17 -15.23 9.81
CA GLN A 303 -7.53 -14.72 9.63
C GLN A 303 -7.47 -13.24 9.32
N TYR A 304 -8.28 -12.84 8.35
CA TYR A 304 -8.47 -11.44 7.97
C TYR A 304 -9.53 -10.79 8.86
N THR A 305 -9.34 -9.52 9.14
CA THR A 305 -10.36 -8.65 9.71
C THR A 305 -11.47 -8.44 8.66
N PRO A 306 -12.76 -8.68 8.99
CA PRO A 306 -13.87 -8.36 8.10
C PRO A 306 -13.82 -6.88 7.68
N ILE A 307 -14.06 -6.59 6.40
CA ILE A 307 -13.94 -5.22 5.86
C ILE A 307 -14.91 -4.25 6.55
N ASP A 308 -16.12 -4.70 6.91
CA ASP A 308 -17.06 -3.87 7.65
C ASP A 308 -16.53 -3.48 9.03
N GLN A 309 -15.82 -4.39 9.71
CA GLN A 309 -15.18 -4.08 10.99
C GLN A 309 -13.99 -3.12 10.81
N SER A 310 -13.19 -3.33 9.76
CA SER A 310 -12.10 -2.42 9.40
C SER A 310 -12.60 -1.00 9.16
N ILE A 311 -13.67 -0.85 8.38
CA ILE A 311 -14.29 0.47 8.11
C ILE A 311 -14.73 1.13 9.41
N LYS A 312 -15.45 0.39 10.26
CA LYS A 312 -15.93 0.91 11.55
C LYS A 312 -14.77 1.39 12.45
N ASP A 313 -13.72 0.59 12.57
CA ASP A 313 -12.56 0.92 13.41
C ASP A 313 -11.83 2.17 12.88
N VAL A 314 -11.62 2.24 11.56
CA VAL A 314 -10.96 3.38 10.90
C VAL A 314 -11.78 4.66 11.05
N CYS A 315 -13.11 4.60 10.82
CA CYS A 315 -13.99 5.75 11.01
C CYS A 315 -13.90 6.27 12.45
N LYS A 316 -13.97 5.38 13.43
CA LYS A 316 -13.86 5.73 14.86
C LYS A 316 -12.51 6.39 15.19
N GLU A 317 -11.40 5.86 14.65
CA GLU A 317 -10.06 6.42 14.88
C GLU A 317 -9.93 7.81 14.25
N LEU A 318 -10.46 7.99 13.04
CA LEU A 318 -10.43 9.28 12.34
C LEU A 318 -11.27 10.33 13.07
N LEU A 319 -12.51 10.02 13.47
CA LEU A 319 -13.36 10.93 14.25
C LEU A 319 -12.68 11.36 15.55
N LYS A 320 -12.14 10.41 16.31
CA LYS A 320 -11.42 10.73 17.56
C LYS A 320 -10.29 11.74 17.36
N ARG A 321 -9.64 11.73 16.20
CA ARG A 321 -8.50 12.65 15.93
C ARG A 321 -8.92 14.01 15.42
N TYR A 322 -9.97 14.07 14.62
CA TYR A 322 -10.33 15.29 13.89
C TYR A 322 -11.51 16.03 14.49
N GLU A 323 -12.29 15.42 15.40
CA GLU A 323 -13.28 16.12 16.22
C GLU A 323 -12.70 16.73 17.51
N THR A 324 -11.48 16.34 17.87
CA THR A 324 -10.76 16.87 19.05
C THR A 324 -9.88 18.09 18.71
N HIS A 325 -9.93 18.59 17.49
CA HIS A 325 -9.26 19.79 17.01
C HIS A 325 -10.26 20.74 16.34
#